data_8712647c4e9c8efb089cfd2e9f0871ad
#
_entry.id   8712647c4e9c8efb089cfd2e9f0871ad
#
_cell.length_a   1.000
_cell.length_b   1.000
_cell.length_c   1.000
_cell.angle_alpha   90.00
_cell.angle_beta   90.00
_cell.angle_gamma   90.00
#
_symmetry.space_group_name_H-M   'P 1'
#
loop_
_entity.id
_entity.type
_entity.pdbx_description
1 polymer ?
#
loop_
_entity_poly.entity_id
_entity_poly.type
_entity_poly.pdbx_seq_one_letter_code
_entity_poly.pdbx_strand_id
1 'polypeptide(L)'
;MRRRLFSAFLVIIICGLWQPCLRAREVVVDRFSISDEGKLPTGWKSRNDDLTEKAKSVYKVVVEGDNAYLVAHSKGEAIQLGKEVEIDLRQFPILKWRWRVDKLCEGGDERYKETGDSAAGIYVVFPTWKKWNPKAIKYVWSASDLPKGFVTKSPYASGTKIVVLENRNSPLGKWVQEEVNLKHDYQRFWGKKLKKIKLIGLMTDSDNTGKEAIAAYDDIVLQAEDQKR
;
A
#
# COMPACT_ATOMS: atom_id res chain seq x y z
N MET A 1 66.90 -12.09 -48.72
CA MET A 1 66.29 -12.58 -47.47
C MET A 1 65.13 -11.64 -47.07
N ARG A 2 63.89 -12.05 -47.29
CA ARG A 2 62.70 -11.27 -46.91
C ARG A 2 62.04 -11.92 -45.65
N ARG A 3 62.11 -11.23 -44.50
CA ARG A 3 61.44 -11.65 -43.26
C ARG A 3 59.99 -11.28 -43.34
N ARG A 4 59.07 -12.27 -43.28
CA ARG A 4 57.64 -12.10 -43.12
C ARG A 4 57.34 -11.95 -41.61
N LEU A 5 56.82 -10.81 -41.25
CA LEU A 5 56.21 -10.55 -39.91
C LEU A 5 54.75 -11.12 -39.89
N PHE A 6 54.53 -12.11 -39.03
CA PHE A 6 53.16 -12.57 -38.71
C PHE A 6 52.60 -11.70 -37.59
N SER A 7 51.59 -10.90 -37.91
CA SER A 7 50.79 -10.20 -36.90
C SER A 7 49.72 -11.14 -36.37
N ALA A 8 49.81 -11.52 -35.10
CA ALA A 8 48.78 -12.29 -34.42
C ALA A 8 47.68 -11.31 -33.94
N PHE A 9 46.50 -11.41 -34.50
CA PHE A 9 45.32 -10.73 -33.98
C PHE A 9 44.76 -11.48 -32.77
N LEU A 10 44.85 -10.87 -31.60
CA LEU A 10 44.22 -11.37 -30.36
C LEU A 10 42.73 -10.99 -30.39
N VAL A 11 41.82 -11.96 -30.65
CA VAL A 11 40.38 -11.77 -30.54
C VAL A 11 40.00 -11.92 -29.06
N ILE A 12 39.73 -10.80 -28.40
CA ILE A 12 39.17 -10.80 -27.05
C ILE A 12 37.66 -11.05 -27.16
N ILE A 13 37.23 -12.28 -26.87
CA ILE A 13 35.81 -12.62 -26.73
C ILE A 13 35.37 -12.10 -25.37
N ILE A 14 34.67 -10.94 -25.36
CA ILE A 14 33.98 -10.44 -24.18
C ILE A 14 32.72 -11.30 -24.03
N CYS A 15 32.80 -12.35 -23.21
CA CYS A 15 31.63 -13.09 -22.75
C CYS A 15 30.85 -12.20 -21.78
N GLY A 16 29.89 -11.44 -22.31
CA GLY A 16 28.92 -10.70 -21.48
C GLY A 16 28.14 -11.68 -20.62
N LEU A 17 28.41 -11.72 -19.33
CA LEU A 17 27.61 -12.45 -18.35
C LEU A 17 26.23 -11.80 -18.29
N TRP A 18 25.30 -12.28 -19.08
CA TRP A 18 23.90 -11.96 -18.96
C TRP A 18 23.40 -12.61 -17.68
N GLN A 19 23.45 -11.88 -16.55
CA GLN A 19 22.81 -12.31 -15.31
C GLN A 19 21.30 -12.15 -15.51
N PRO A 20 20.52 -13.25 -15.45
CA PRO A 20 19.07 -13.12 -15.44
C PRO A 20 18.71 -12.34 -14.17
N CYS A 21 18.07 -11.19 -14.34
CA CYS A 21 17.45 -10.45 -13.24
C CYS A 21 16.36 -11.35 -12.65
N LEU A 22 16.67 -12.04 -11.57
CA LEU A 22 15.69 -12.84 -10.82
C LEU A 22 14.64 -11.87 -10.27
N ARG A 23 13.54 -11.72 -11.01
CA ARG A 23 12.40 -10.96 -10.53
C ARG A 23 11.92 -11.60 -9.24
N ALA A 24 11.85 -10.82 -8.15
CA ALA A 24 11.36 -11.31 -6.88
C ALA A 24 9.96 -11.91 -7.07
N ARG A 25 9.71 -13.09 -6.48
CA ARG A 25 8.37 -13.70 -6.51
C ARG A 25 7.39 -12.76 -5.82
N GLU A 26 6.28 -12.48 -6.48
CA GLU A 26 5.25 -11.57 -5.95
C GLU A 26 3.85 -12.18 -6.07
N VAL A 27 2.96 -11.71 -5.20
CA VAL A 27 1.51 -11.92 -5.27
C VAL A 27 0.88 -10.55 -5.47
N VAL A 28 0.23 -10.36 -6.62
CA VAL A 28 -0.47 -9.12 -6.93
C VAL A 28 -1.80 -9.11 -6.17
N VAL A 29 -2.00 -8.10 -5.31
CA VAL A 29 -3.30 -7.81 -4.70
C VAL A 29 -4.15 -7.06 -5.71
N ASP A 30 -3.63 -5.93 -6.22
CA ASP A 30 -4.26 -5.19 -7.32
C ASP A 30 -3.27 -4.25 -8.03
N ARG A 31 -3.47 -4.06 -9.33
CA ARG A 31 -2.89 -3.02 -10.17
C ARG A 31 -3.98 -2.28 -10.94
N PHE A 32 -5.20 -2.47 -10.48
CA PHE A 32 -6.43 -1.97 -11.08
C PHE A 32 -6.56 -2.24 -12.58
N SER A 33 -7.77 -2.29 -13.08
CA SER A 33 -8.04 -2.66 -14.46
C SER A 33 -8.67 -1.51 -15.23
N ILE A 34 -8.20 -1.31 -16.46
CA ILE A 34 -8.83 -0.37 -17.42
C ILE A 34 -10.32 -0.69 -17.61
N SER A 35 -10.73 -1.96 -17.50
CA SER A 35 -12.13 -2.36 -17.63
C SER A 35 -13.03 -1.87 -16.50
N ASP A 36 -12.44 -1.45 -15.38
CA ASP A 36 -13.15 -0.92 -14.22
C ASP A 36 -13.25 0.63 -14.24
N GLU A 37 -12.85 1.29 -15.34
CA GLU A 37 -12.88 2.74 -15.45
C GLU A 37 -14.23 3.34 -15.03
N GLY A 38 -14.20 4.35 -14.15
CA GLY A 38 -15.37 5.04 -13.61
C GLY A 38 -16.14 4.26 -12.54
N LYS A 39 -15.73 3.04 -12.19
CA LYS A 39 -16.41 2.14 -11.24
C LYS A 39 -15.53 1.82 -10.04
N LEU A 40 -16.11 1.12 -9.05
CA LEU A 40 -15.31 0.43 -8.04
C LEU A 40 -14.49 -0.69 -8.67
N PRO A 41 -13.25 -0.92 -8.19
CA PRO A 41 -12.43 -1.99 -8.75
C PRO A 41 -13.02 -3.36 -8.42
N THR A 42 -12.92 -4.27 -9.39
CA THR A 42 -13.42 -5.64 -9.26
C THR A 42 -12.80 -6.36 -8.05
N GLY A 43 -13.67 -6.99 -7.24
CA GLY A 43 -13.27 -7.73 -6.04
C GLY A 43 -13.06 -6.88 -4.79
N TRP A 44 -13.25 -5.58 -4.85
CA TRP A 44 -13.25 -4.68 -3.70
C TRP A 44 -14.68 -4.38 -3.26
N LYS A 45 -14.92 -4.45 -1.96
CA LYS A 45 -16.23 -4.14 -1.37
C LYS A 45 -16.05 -3.53 0.01
N SER A 46 -17.07 -2.85 0.50
CA SER A 46 -17.12 -2.42 1.88
C SER A 46 -17.70 -3.54 2.77
N ARG A 47 -17.91 -3.23 4.04
CA ARG A 47 -18.36 -4.16 5.07
C ARG A 47 -19.73 -4.82 4.77
N ASN A 48 -20.59 -4.11 4.05
CA ASN A 48 -21.92 -4.58 3.59
C ASN A 48 -22.27 -3.91 2.25
N ASP A 49 -23.37 -4.34 1.64
CA ASP A 49 -23.79 -3.85 0.33
C ASP A 49 -24.16 -2.37 0.33
N ASP A 50 -24.84 -1.86 1.38
CA ASP A 50 -25.20 -0.44 1.49
C ASP A 50 -23.96 0.46 1.52
N LEU A 51 -22.93 0.07 2.27
CA LEU A 51 -21.68 0.80 2.31
C LEU A 51 -20.88 0.62 1.01
N THR A 52 -21.04 -0.50 0.32
CA THR A 52 -20.42 -0.72 -0.99
C THR A 52 -21.06 0.20 -2.04
N GLU A 53 -22.39 0.38 -1.99
CA GLU A 53 -23.04 1.37 -2.87
C GLU A 53 -22.57 2.80 -2.54
N LYS A 54 -22.52 3.17 -1.27
CA LYS A 54 -21.98 4.48 -0.85
C LYS A 54 -20.53 4.69 -1.24
N ALA A 55 -19.72 3.62 -1.26
CA ALA A 55 -18.31 3.72 -1.67
C ALA A 55 -18.13 4.22 -3.12
N LYS A 56 -19.13 4.05 -3.98
CA LYS A 56 -19.11 4.57 -5.36
C LYS A 56 -19.07 6.10 -5.44
N SER A 57 -19.50 6.81 -4.40
CA SER A 57 -19.37 8.27 -4.32
C SER A 57 -17.96 8.73 -3.94
N VAL A 58 -17.20 7.85 -3.28
CA VAL A 58 -15.84 8.15 -2.80
C VAL A 58 -14.77 7.59 -3.73
N TYR A 59 -14.96 6.39 -4.27
CA TYR A 59 -13.93 5.65 -4.99
C TYR A 59 -14.32 5.36 -6.43
N LYS A 60 -13.36 5.52 -7.33
CA LYS A 60 -13.47 5.07 -8.73
C LYS A 60 -12.10 4.77 -9.32
N VAL A 61 -12.06 3.82 -10.23
CA VAL A 61 -10.87 3.61 -11.07
C VAL A 61 -10.78 4.74 -12.12
N VAL A 62 -9.58 5.26 -12.30
CA VAL A 62 -9.25 6.26 -13.33
C VAL A 62 -8.17 5.68 -14.22
N VAL A 63 -8.29 5.95 -15.51
CA VAL A 63 -7.32 5.53 -16.53
C VAL A 63 -6.54 6.75 -17.01
N GLU A 64 -5.23 6.64 -17.04
CA GLU A 64 -4.32 7.67 -17.54
C GLU A 64 -3.26 7.01 -18.43
N GLY A 65 -3.40 7.20 -19.77
CA GLY A 65 -2.61 6.43 -20.73
C GLY A 65 -2.88 4.93 -20.62
N ASP A 66 -1.83 4.15 -20.44
CA ASP A 66 -1.91 2.69 -20.28
C ASP A 66 -2.04 2.23 -18.81
N ASN A 67 -2.12 3.17 -17.87
CA ASN A 67 -2.21 2.88 -16.44
C ASN A 67 -3.62 3.11 -15.90
N ALA A 68 -4.09 2.19 -15.04
CA ALA A 68 -5.30 2.35 -14.26
C ALA A 68 -4.95 2.41 -12.77
N TYR A 69 -5.60 3.26 -12.01
CA TYR A 69 -5.40 3.39 -10.57
C TYR A 69 -6.68 3.78 -9.85
N LEU A 70 -6.77 3.52 -8.55
CA LEU A 70 -7.92 3.89 -7.75
C LEU A 70 -7.77 5.31 -7.25
N VAL A 71 -8.75 6.17 -7.53
CA VAL A 71 -8.89 7.50 -6.92
C VAL A 71 -9.91 7.41 -5.79
N ALA A 72 -9.61 8.05 -4.67
CA ALA A 72 -10.48 8.26 -3.53
C ALA A 72 -10.69 9.77 -3.32
N HIS A 73 -11.95 10.21 -3.26
CA HIS A 73 -12.32 11.59 -3.00
C HIS A 73 -13.36 11.63 -1.88
N SER A 74 -12.91 11.82 -0.64
CA SER A 74 -13.77 11.93 0.54
C SER A 74 -14.17 13.37 0.80
N LYS A 75 -15.45 13.59 1.10
CA LYS A 75 -16.05 14.88 1.45
C LYS A 75 -16.85 14.74 2.74
N GLY A 76 -16.17 14.42 3.84
CA GLY A 76 -16.80 14.16 5.12
C GLY A 76 -17.30 12.70 5.26
N GLU A 77 -16.71 11.76 4.52
CA GLU A 77 -17.02 10.34 4.62
C GLU A 77 -15.86 9.54 5.20
N ALA A 78 -16.21 8.38 5.79
CA ALA A 78 -15.28 7.36 6.28
C ALA A 78 -15.71 5.98 5.77
N ILE A 79 -15.47 5.70 4.50
CA ILE A 79 -15.86 4.45 3.86
C ILE A 79 -14.60 3.66 3.49
N GLN A 80 -14.43 2.49 4.08
CA GLN A 80 -13.34 1.58 3.77
C GLN A 80 -13.72 0.65 2.63
N LEU A 81 -12.85 0.50 1.64
CA LEU A 81 -12.86 -0.61 0.70
C LEU A 81 -11.93 -1.73 1.19
N GLY A 82 -12.33 -2.98 1.03
CA GLY A 82 -11.53 -4.13 1.37
C GLY A 82 -11.53 -5.19 0.28
N LYS A 83 -10.37 -5.83 0.09
CA LYS A 83 -10.21 -7.01 -0.74
C LYS A 83 -9.77 -8.17 0.14
N GLU A 84 -10.53 -9.26 0.16
CA GLU A 84 -10.15 -10.46 0.88
C GLU A 84 -8.97 -11.13 0.20
N VAL A 85 -7.99 -11.52 1.00
CA VAL A 85 -6.78 -12.20 0.53
C VAL A 85 -6.40 -13.30 1.51
N GLU A 86 -5.71 -14.33 1.01
CA GLU A 86 -5.11 -15.34 1.87
C GLU A 86 -3.65 -15.53 1.47
N ILE A 87 -2.77 -14.71 2.05
CA ILE A 87 -1.36 -14.65 1.67
C ILE A 87 -0.49 -15.08 2.85
N ASP A 88 0.44 -16.03 2.58
CA ASP A 88 1.39 -16.54 3.56
C ASP A 88 2.59 -15.60 3.70
N LEU A 89 2.68 -14.92 4.85
CA LEU A 89 3.77 -13.99 5.16
C LEU A 89 5.13 -14.66 5.40
N ARG A 90 5.18 -16.00 5.44
CA ARG A 90 6.48 -16.70 5.46
C ARG A 90 7.13 -16.70 4.08
N GLN A 91 6.32 -16.58 3.03
CA GLN A 91 6.77 -16.54 1.64
C GLN A 91 6.78 -15.13 1.07
N PHE A 92 5.80 -14.29 1.46
CA PHE A 92 5.58 -12.95 0.92
C PHE A 92 5.38 -11.92 2.04
N PRO A 93 6.43 -11.61 2.83
CA PRO A 93 6.30 -10.71 3.98
C PRO A 93 6.31 -9.23 3.63
N ILE A 94 6.77 -8.85 2.43
CA ILE A 94 6.97 -7.46 2.03
C ILE A 94 5.73 -6.97 1.28
N LEU A 95 5.02 -6.01 1.86
CA LEU A 95 3.94 -5.30 1.18
C LEU A 95 4.51 -4.07 0.51
N LYS A 96 4.24 -3.90 -0.78
CA LYS A 96 4.58 -2.72 -1.58
C LYS A 96 3.34 -2.16 -2.21
N TRP A 97 3.30 -0.84 -2.36
CA TRP A 97 2.29 -0.11 -3.11
C TRP A 97 2.83 1.26 -3.50
N ARG A 98 2.10 1.96 -4.34
CA ARG A 98 2.29 3.40 -4.51
C ARG A 98 0.99 4.12 -4.22
N TRP A 99 1.11 5.30 -3.69
CA TRP A 99 0.01 6.20 -3.43
C TRP A 99 0.39 7.65 -3.75
N ARG A 100 -0.63 8.47 -3.92
CA ARG A 100 -0.49 9.89 -4.12
C ARG A 100 -1.59 10.59 -3.32
N VAL A 101 -1.24 11.65 -2.61
CA VAL A 101 -2.21 12.52 -1.97
C VAL A 101 -2.21 13.84 -2.73
N ASP A 102 -3.38 14.20 -3.26
CA ASP A 102 -3.59 15.45 -3.98
C ASP A 102 -4.16 16.54 -3.05
N LYS A 103 -4.91 16.12 -1.98
CA LYS A 103 -5.44 17.01 -0.95
C LYS A 103 -5.47 16.35 0.41
N LEU A 104 -4.89 17.02 1.41
CA LEU A 104 -4.92 16.58 2.80
C LEU A 104 -6.28 16.91 3.45
N CYS A 105 -6.77 16.04 4.35
CA CYS A 105 -7.86 16.38 5.28
C CYS A 105 -7.30 17.31 6.37
N GLU A 106 -7.40 18.61 6.17
CA GLU A 106 -6.84 19.60 7.10
C GLU A 106 -7.36 19.40 8.53
N GLY A 107 -6.44 19.40 9.51
CA GLY A 107 -6.75 19.16 10.91
C GLY A 107 -6.82 17.68 11.31
N GLY A 108 -6.61 16.76 10.36
CA GLY A 108 -6.54 15.33 10.65
C GLY A 108 -5.32 14.97 11.52
N ASP A 109 -5.57 14.18 12.57
CA ASP A 109 -4.56 13.68 13.49
C ASP A 109 -5.03 12.34 14.08
N GLU A 110 -4.39 11.28 13.69
CA GLU A 110 -4.78 9.91 14.01
C GLU A 110 -4.65 9.55 15.49
N ARG A 111 -4.07 10.40 16.32
CA ARG A 111 -3.96 10.20 17.77
C ARG A 111 -5.30 10.36 18.50
N TYR A 112 -6.19 11.16 17.95
CA TYR A 112 -7.44 11.58 18.61
C TYR A 112 -8.65 11.13 17.82
N LYS A 113 -9.74 10.82 18.55
CA LYS A 113 -10.98 10.35 17.90
C LYS A 113 -11.67 11.46 17.11
N GLU A 114 -11.60 12.68 17.62
CA GLU A 114 -12.27 13.85 17.06
C GLU A 114 -11.63 14.33 15.76
N THR A 115 -10.40 13.93 15.49
CA THR A 115 -9.60 14.34 14.33
C THR A 115 -8.94 13.16 13.62
N GLY A 116 -9.43 11.93 13.84
CA GLY A 116 -8.77 10.68 13.46
C GLY A 116 -8.71 10.38 11.95
N ASP A 117 -8.86 11.39 11.11
CA ASP A 117 -8.85 11.31 9.65
C ASP A 117 -7.42 11.16 9.09
N SER A 118 -7.34 10.45 7.98
CA SER A 118 -6.10 10.26 7.21
C SER A 118 -6.35 10.51 5.74
N ALA A 119 -5.47 11.29 5.10
CA ALA A 119 -5.60 11.58 3.67
C ALA A 119 -5.53 10.31 2.81
N ALA A 120 -4.67 9.36 3.20
CA ALA A 120 -4.63 8.02 2.62
C ALA A 120 -4.26 6.98 3.69
N GLY A 121 -4.84 5.79 3.58
CA GLY A 121 -4.54 4.68 4.49
C GLY A 121 -4.65 3.32 3.81
N ILE A 122 -3.69 2.45 4.12
CA ILE A 122 -3.77 1.03 3.80
C ILE A 122 -3.87 0.24 5.10
N TYR A 123 -4.91 -0.58 5.19
CA TYR A 123 -5.12 -1.52 6.28
C TYR A 123 -4.65 -2.91 5.90
N VAL A 124 -3.93 -3.55 6.81
CA VAL A 124 -3.63 -4.98 6.74
C VAL A 124 -4.32 -5.64 7.91
N VAL A 125 -5.32 -6.48 7.62
CA VAL A 125 -6.10 -7.17 8.65
C VAL A 125 -5.62 -8.60 8.79
N PHE A 126 -5.38 -8.99 10.04
CA PHE A 126 -4.84 -10.29 10.39
C PHE A 126 -5.92 -11.23 10.93
N PRO A 127 -5.83 -12.54 10.65
CA PRO A 127 -6.72 -13.52 11.24
C PRO A 127 -6.66 -13.48 12.76
N THR A 128 -7.83 -13.44 13.41
CA THR A 128 -7.95 -13.49 14.87
C THR A 128 -9.18 -14.31 15.25
N TRP A 129 -9.11 -15.02 16.37
CA TRP A 129 -10.26 -15.68 16.97
C TRP A 129 -11.26 -14.67 17.57
N LYS A 130 -10.78 -13.48 17.96
CA LYS A 130 -11.61 -12.38 18.48
C LYS A 130 -12.18 -11.55 17.34
N LYS A 131 -13.28 -12.01 16.73
CA LYS A 131 -13.90 -11.34 15.56
C LYS A 131 -14.32 -9.91 15.83
N TRP A 132 -14.68 -9.57 17.08
CA TRP A 132 -15.08 -8.22 17.50
C TRP A 132 -13.93 -7.23 17.69
N ASN A 133 -12.70 -7.71 17.76
CA ASN A 133 -11.50 -6.88 17.89
C ASN A 133 -10.37 -7.44 17.02
N PRO A 134 -10.48 -7.29 15.69
CA PRO A 134 -9.47 -7.78 14.78
C PRO A 134 -8.15 -7.02 14.97
N LYS A 135 -7.04 -7.73 14.87
CA LYS A 135 -5.73 -7.10 14.77
C LYS A 135 -5.54 -6.54 13.37
N ALA A 136 -5.13 -5.28 13.29
CA ALA A 136 -4.81 -4.64 12.03
C ALA A 136 -3.62 -3.68 12.19
N ILE A 137 -2.92 -3.43 11.10
CA ILE A 137 -2.02 -2.28 10.96
C ILE A 137 -2.63 -1.36 9.90
N LYS A 138 -2.76 -0.07 10.24
CA LYS A 138 -3.12 1.00 9.30
C LYS A 138 -1.85 1.79 9.01
N TYR A 139 -1.32 1.71 7.82
CA TYR A 139 -0.28 2.60 7.33
C TYR A 139 -0.94 3.84 6.76
N VAL A 140 -0.49 5.03 7.13
CA VAL A 140 -1.16 6.28 6.79
C VAL A 140 -0.25 7.31 6.15
N TRP A 141 -0.84 8.11 5.27
CA TRP A 141 -0.39 9.45 4.95
C TRP A 141 -1.19 10.41 5.82
N SER A 142 -0.55 10.91 6.87
CA SER A 142 -1.17 11.77 7.87
C SER A 142 -1.31 13.20 7.36
N ALA A 143 -2.38 13.88 7.76
CA ALA A 143 -2.54 15.31 7.56
C ALA A 143 -1.82 16.16 8.64
N SER A 144 -1.27 15.52 9.67
CA SER A 144 -0.49 16.16 10.74
C SER A 144 1.00 16.19 10.42
N ASP A 145 1.79 16.77 11.32
CA ASP A 145 3.26 16.81 11.26
C ASP A 145 3.95 15.66 12.02
N LEU A 146 3.19 14.62 12.38
CA LEU A 146 3.73 13.43 13.02
C LEU A 146 4.90 12.87 12.22
N PRO A 147 6.02 12.50 12.86
CA PRO A 147 7.18 12.03 12.14
C PRO A 147 6.93 10.69 11.45
N LYS A 148 7.56 10.48 10.30
CA LYS A 148 7.57 9.18 9.62
C LYS A 148 8.08 8.09 10.56
N GLY A 149 7.40 6.94 10.59
CA GLY A 149 7.67 5.85 11.52
C GLY A 149 7.00 6.01 12.89
N PHE A 150 6.27 7.10 13.15
CA PHE A 150 5.48 7.25 14.37
C PHE A 150 4.40 6.18 14.45
N VAL A 151 4.21 5.62 15.64
CA VAL A 151 3.24 4.54 15.88
C VAL A 151 2.30 4.94 17.01
N THR A 152 1.00 4.82 16.77
CA THR A 152 -0.04 4.98 17.79
C THR A 152 -1.05 3.83 17.75
N LYS A 153 -1.96 3.80 18.71
CA LYS A 153 -3.14 2.92 18.69
C LYS A 153 -4.29 3.67 18.04
N SER A 154 -5.09 2.97 17.26
CA SER A 154 -6.33 3.55 16.75
C SER A 154 -7.26 3.92 17.93
N PRO A 155 -7.81 5.14 17.94
CA PRO A 155 -8.80 5.55 18.94
C PRO A 155 -10.15 4.83 18.76
N TYR A 156 -10.37 4.17 17.61
CA TYR A 156 -11.61 3.46 17.29
C TYR A 156 -11.54 1.95 17.54
N ALA A 157 -10.34 1.35 17.45
CA ALA A 157 -10.16 -0.09 17.53
C ALA A 157 -8.86 -0.45 18.25
N SER A 158 -8.97 -0.92 19.48
CA SER A 158 -7.80 -1.22 20.35
C SER A 158 -6.85 -2.28 19.76
N GLY A 159 -7.34 -3.10 18.83
CA GLY A 159 -6.54 -4.09 18.11
C GLY A 159 -5.73 -3.50 16.93
N THR A 160 -5.98 -2.25 16.55
CA THR A 160 -5.35 -1.61 15.39
C THR A 160 -4.19 -0.72 15.81
N LYS A 161 -3.05 -0.89 15.14
CA LYS A 161 -1.91 0.01 15.19
C LYS A 161 -1.90 0.90 13.96
N ILE A 162 -1.62 2.19 14.16
CA ILE A 162 -1.46 3.17 13.08
C ILE A 162 0.03 3.49 12.97
N VAL A 163 0.56 3.45 11.77
CA VAL A 163 1.95 3.77 11.44
C VAL A 163 1.96 4.88 10.40
N VAL A 164 2.58 6.01 10.73
CA VAL A 164 2.75 7.13 9.79
C VAL A 164 3.91 6.81 8.86
N LEU A 165 3.66 6.72 7.56
CA LEU A 165 4.69 6.58 6.53
C LEU A 165 4.96 7.91 5.83
N GLU A 166 3.91 8.66 5.53
CA GLU A 166 3.97 9.99 4.96
C GLU A 166 3.17 10.98 5.84
N ASN A 167 3.51 12.25 5.78
CA ASN A 167 2.88 13.29 6.58
C ASN A 167 2.62 14.57 5.78
N ARG A 168 2.11 15.64 6.42
CA ARG A 168 1.80 16.90 5.76
C ARG A 168 2.96 17.58 5.02
N ASN A 169 4.21 17.24 5.37
CA ASN A 169 5.41 17.77 4.73
C ASN A 169 5.85 16.96 3.52
N SER A 170 5.17 15.85 3.24
CA SER A 170 5.46 14.99 2.09
C SER A 170 4.91 15.61 0.80
N PRO A 171 5.50 15.31 -0.38
CA PRO A 171 5.17 15.98 -1.63
C PRO A 171 3.76 15.62 -2.11
N LEU A 172 2.84 16.59 -2.11
CA LEU A 172 1.51 16.42 -2.67
C LEU A 172 1.54 16.35 -4.21
N GLY A 173 0.56 15.65 -4.80
CA GLY A 173 0.41 15.48 -6.24
C GLY A 173 1.46 14.57 -6.88
N LYS A 174 2.31 13.90 -6.09
CA LYS A 174 3.35 13.00 -6.58
C LYS A 174 3.15 11.58 -6.08
N TRP A 175 3.37 10.61 -6.96
CA TRP A 175 3.39 9.21 -6.58
C TRP A 175 4.57 8.92 -5.65
N VAL A 176 4.28 8.33 -4.51
CA VAL A 176 5.26 7.82 -3.53
C VAL A 176 5.11 6.32 -3.46
N GLN A 177 6.21 5.60 -3.54
CA GLN A 177 6.26 4.15 -3.39
C GLN A 177 6.64 3.78 -1.97
N GLU A 178 5.89 2.87 -1.38
CA GLU A 178 6.12 2.36 -0.03
C GLU A 178 6.51 0.89 -0.05
N GLU A 179 7.26 0.52 0.96
CA GLU A 179 7.65 -0.85 1.24
C GLU A 179 7.66 -1.08 2.75
N VAL A 180 6.94 -2.09 3.24
CA VAL A 180 6.92 -2.46 4.65
C VAL A 180 7.03 -3.97 4.83
N ASN A 181 7.70 -4.41 5.89
CA ASN A 181 7.77 -5.82 6.25
C ASN A 181 6.68 -6.17 7.28
N LEU A 182 5.58 -6.72 6.82
CA LEU A 182 4.41 -7.05 7.64
C LEU A 182 4.72 -8.07 8.76
N LYS A 183 5.62 -9.01 8.51
CA LYS A 183 6.03 -10.01 9.50
C LYS A 183 6.82 -9.35 10.64
N HIS A 184 7.74 -8.43 10.29
CA HIS A 184 8.49 -7.66 11.26
C HIS A 184 7.58 -6.75 12.09
N ASP A 185 6.71 -5.97 11.45
CA ASP A 185 5.81 -5.04 12.14
C ASP A 185 4.81 -5.77 13.04
N TYR A 186 4.25 -6.90 12.57
CA TYR A 186 3.38 -7.69 13.41
C TYR A 186 4.12 -8.21 14.67
N GLN A 187 5.34 -8.70 14.50
CA GLN A 187 6.15 -9.17 15.63
C GLN A 187 6.50 -8.04 16.59
N ARG A 188 6.87 -6.86 16.07
CA ARG A 188 7.16 -5.65 16.85
C ARG A 188 5.96 -5.22 17.69
N PHE A 189 4.74 -5.25 17.13
CA PHE A 189 3.56 -4.74 17.81
C PHE A 189 2.89 -5.72 18.78
N TRP A 190 3.02 -7.02 18.54
CA TRP A 190 2.30 -8.03 19.35
C TRP A 190 3.19 -9.16 19.87
N GLY A 191 4.50 -9.14 19.62
CA GLY A 191 5.45 -10.13 20.16
C GLY A 191 5.24 -11.56 19.65
N LYS A 192 4.46 -11.75 18.57
CA LYS A 192 4.07 -13.07 18.05
C LYS A 192 4.43 -13.20 16.58
N LYS A 193 4.72 -14.43 16.15
CA LYS A 193 4.89 -14.74 14.73
C LYS A 193 3.53 -14.94 14.08
N LEU A 194 3.29 -14.28 12.97
CA LEU A 194 2.09 -14.44 12.16
C LEU A 194 2.42 -15.18 10.86
N LYS A 195 1.43 -15.95 10.36
CA LYS A 195 1.61 -16.74 9.14
C LYS A 195 0.86 -16.18 7.93
N LYS A 196 -0.30 -15.54 8.14
CA LYS A 196 -1.19 -15.13 7.04
C LYS A 196 -1.80 -13.75 7.28
N ILE A 197 -2.17 -13.06 6.21
CA ILE A 197 -3.11 -11.92 6.22
C ILE A 197 -4.46 -12.36 5.67
N LYS A 198 -5.51 -11.63 6.05
CA LYS A 198 -6.90 -11.93 5.67
C LYS A 198 -7.50 -10.92 4.70
N LEU A 199 -7.11 -9.65 4.83
CA LEU A 199 -7.69 -8.58 4.04
C LEU A 199 -6.68 -7.43 3.91
N ILE A 200 -6.66 -6.84 2.74
CA ILE A 200 -6.08 -5.51 2.49
C ILE A 200 -7.25 -4.53 2.34
N GLY A 201 -7.17 -3.41 3.06
CA GLY A 201 -8.18 -2.35 2.99
C GLY A 201 -7.57 -1.02 2.58
N LEU A 202 -8.36 -0.18 1.91
CA LEU A 202 -8.01 1.19 1.54
C LEU A 202 -9.01 2.14 2.17
N MET A 203 -8.55 3.29 2.66
CA MET A 203 -9.40 4.30 3.25
C MET A 203 -8.78 5.68 3.10
N THR A 204 -9.55 6.58 2.54
CA THR A 204 -9.36 8.03 2.57
C THR A 204 -10.53 8.59 3.34
N ASP A 205 -10.28 9.10 4.52
CA ASP A 205 -11.32 9.52 5.47
C ASP A 205 -11.22 10.99 5.84
N SER A 206 -12.38 11.61 6.07
CA SER A 206 -12.50 13.03 6.41
C SER A 206 -13.76 13.35 7.22
N ASP A 207 -14.40 12.33 7.83
CA ASP A 207 -15.67 12.49 8.53
C ASP A 207 -15.53 13.19 9.88
N ASN A 208 -14.42 13.07 10.55
CA ASN A 208 -14.17 13.72 11.83
C ASN A 208 -13.88 15.22 11.68
N THR A 209 -13.07 15.58 10.70
CA THR A 209 -12.75 16.99 10.42
C THR A 209 -13.82 17.69 9.58
N GLY A 210 -14.68 16.94 8.89
CA GLY A 210 -15.65 17.46 7.92
C GLY A 210 -15.00 18.14 6.72
N LYS A 211 -13.72 17.85 6.46
CA LYS A 211 -12.94 18.43 5.36
C LYS A 211 -13.00 17.55 4.11
N GLU A 212 -12.19 17.85 3.15
CA GLU A 212 -12.04 17.11 1.91
C GLU A 212 -10.65 16.48 1.86
N ALA A 213 -10.59 15.23 1.42
CA ALA A 213 -9.34 14.53 1.18
C ALA A 213 -9.36 13.87 -0.20
N ILE A 214 -8.25 13.95 -0.95
CA ILE A 214 -8.12 13.34 -2.27
C ILE A 214 -6.82 12.55 -2.29
N ALA A 215 -6.93 11.26 -2.61
CA ALA A 215 -5.80 10.36 -2.74
C ALA A 215 -5.97 9.40 -3.93
N ALA A 216 -4.87 8.79 -4.35
CA ALA A 216 -4.84 7.73 -5.33
C ALA A 216 -3.97 6.57 -4.84
N TYR A 217 -4.31 5.33 -5.23
CA TYR A 217 -3.65 4.09 -4.85
C TYR A 217 -3.38 3.23 -6.07
N ASP A 218 -2.22 2.57 -6.09
CA ASP A 218 -1.86 1.65 -7.17
C ASP A 218 -0.77 0.66 -6.77
N ASP A 219 -0.51 -0.34 -7.63
CA ASP A 219 0.58 -1.33 -7.55
C ASP A 219 0.66 -2.05 -6.18
N ILE A 220 -0.47 -2.51 -5.65
CA ILE A 220 -0.52 -3.18 -4.36
C ILE A 220 -0.09 -4.64 -4.54
N VAL A 221 1.10 -4.99 -4.06
CA VAL A 221 1.68 -6.32 -4.20
C VAL A 221 2.34 -6.79 -2.91
N LEU A 222 2.39 -8.11 -2.71
CA LEU A 222 3.25 -8.71 -1.69
C LEU A 222 4.41 -9.45 -2.35
N GLN A 223 5.62 -9.24 -1.86
CA GLN A 223 6.84 -9.84 -2.41
C GLN A 223 7.54 -10.76 -1.40
N ALA A 224 8.25 -11.73 -1.95
CA ALA A 224 9.22 -12.49 -1.18
C ALA A 224 10.39 -11.60 -0.74
N GLU A 225 10.96 -11.88 0.44
CA GLU A 225 12.24 -11.25 0.82
C GLU A 225 13.32 -11.67 -0.20
N ASP A 226 14.13 -10.72 -0.62
CA ASP A 226 15.31 -11.03 -1.42
C ASP A 226 16.22 -11.94 -0.60
N GLN A 227 16.50 -13.12 -1.11
CA GLN A 227 17.49 -14.00 -0.51
C GLN A 227 18.86 -13.29 -0.64
N LYS A 228 19.31 -12.65 0.45
CA LYS A 228 20.71 -12.19 0.52
C LYS A 228 21.59 -13.42 0.34
N ARG A 229 22.31 -13.47 -0.78
CA ARG A 229 23.38 -14.43 -1.04
C ARG A 229 24.58 -14.12 -0.15
#